data_cf64f3721ae7e47a69f75fea2003a47a
#
_entry.id   cf64f3721ae7e47a69f75fea2003a47a
#
_cell.length_a   1.000
_cell.length_b   1.000
_cell.length_c   1.000
_cell.angle_alpha   90.00
_cell.angle_beta   90.00
_cell.angle_gamma   90.00
#
_symmetry.space_group_name_H-M   'P 1'
#
loop_
_entity.id
_entity.type
_entity.pdbx_description
1 polymer ?
#
loop_
_entity_poly.entity_id
_entity_poly.type
_entity_poly.pdbx_seq_one_letter_code
_entity_poly.pdbx_strand_id
1 'polypeptide(L)'
;MAYQRDFIGYGRNPPDFTWPGGKRLALSIVVNYEEGGEHSYPIDGIVESIGEFGPVDIKTRDVGMESVYEYAQRVAIWRFLDLFKREGIKVTFFAVAKALESNPAAARAIIDDGHEICDHGYRWTELYRMTYEQEREEIRKSVDLIEKITGKKPVGFYAREPSENTLDILQEFKNFIYDSDAYNDDLPYYYKKTGILIIPYTPDANDFHYLYPMHRFSNSNDFYTYLRDTFDVLYNESIKTPKLMNVGLHLRISGRPGRFVAVERFIRYAKEHDVWIATREEIARFWIKNFKY
;
A
#
# COMPACT_ATOMS: atom_id res chain seq x y z
N MET A 1 -23.57 1.31 -13.79
CA MET A 1 -23.34 -0.04 -14.36
C MET A 1 -22.41 -0.76 -13.42
N ALA A 2 -22.70 -2.01 -13.07
CA ALA A 2 -21.87 -2.79 -12.16
C ALA A 2 -20.41 -2.91 -12.66
N TYR A 3 -19.47 -3.06 -11.73
CA TYR A 3 -18.07 -3.35 -12.06
C TYR A 3 -17.97 -4.56 -13.01
N GLN A 4 -17.30 -4.37 -14.15
CA GLN A 4 -17.12 -5.44 -15.13
C GLN A 4 -15.69 -5.98 -15.04
N ARG A 5 -15.56 -7.28 -14.78
CA ARG A 5 -14.26 -7.98 -14.73
C ARG A 5 -13.62 -8.01 -16.11
N ASP A 6 -12.32 -7.75 -16.18
CA ASP A 6 -11.51 -7.93 -17.39
C ASP A 6 -10.56 -9.13 -17.18
N PHE A 7 -10.75 -10.17 -18.00
CA PHE A 7 -9.90 -11.37 -17.99
C PHE A 7 -8.90 -11.40 -19.15
N ILE A 8 -8.83 -10.32 -19.94
CA ILE A 8 -7.99 -10.25 -21.14
C ILE A 8 -6.70 -9.50 -20.85
N GLY A 9 -6.79 -8.33 -20.17
CA GLY A 9 -5.63 -7.48 -19.86
C GLY A 9 -4.81 -7.15 -21.12
N TYR A 10 -3.49 -7.14 -20.96
CA TYR A 10 -2.57 -6.97 -22.10
C TYR A 10 -2.37 -8.23 -22.94
N GLY A 11 -2.70 -9.41 -22.41
CA GLY A 11 -2.50 -10.69 -23.08
C GLY A 11 -1.04 -10.91 -23.46
N ARG A 12 -0.80 -11.21 -24.75
CA ARG A 12 0.55 -11.41 -25.30
C ARG A 12 1.19 -10.13 -25.86
N ASN A 13 0.50 -8.99 -25.76
CA ASN A 13 0.91 -7.72 -26.36
C ASN A 13 0.99 -6.60 -25.32
N PRO A 14 1.75 -6.77 -24.21
CA PRO A 14 1.98 -5.67 -23.26
C PRO A 14 2.76 -4.56 -23.95
N PRO A 15 2.64 -3.30 -23.49
CA PRO A 15 3.42 -2.20 -24.01
C PRO A 15 4.92 -2.47 -23.85
N ASP A 16 5.70 -2.18 -24.88
CA ASP A 16 7.16 -2.24 -24.81
C ASP A 16 7.73 -0.85 -24.58
N PHE A 17 8.44 -0.70 -23.45
CA PHE A 17 9.02 0.57 -23.02
C PHE A 17 10.16 0.30 -22.02
N THR A 18 10.78 1.36 -21.54
CA THR A 18 11.67 1.31 -20.38
C THR A 18 11.21 2.31 -19.32
N TRP A 19 11.32 1.92 -18.07
CA TRP A 19 11.17 2.81 -16.95
C TRP A 19 12.29 3.86 -16.91
N PRO A 20 12.20 4.92 -16.09
CA PRO A 20 13.25 5.91 -15.94
C PRO A 20 14.64 5.29 -15.76
N GLY A 21 15.65 5.89 -16.40
CA GLY A 21 17.03 5.38 -16.41
C GLY A 21 17.24 4.14 -17.28
N GLY A 22 16.31 3.83 -18.19
CA GLY A 22 16.41 2.67 -19.09
C GLY A 22 16.10 1.33 -18.42
N LYS A 23 15.54 1.35 -17.19
CA LYS A 23 15.24 0.13 -16.43
C LYS A 23 14.08 -0.64 -17.05
N ARG A 24 14.11 -1.96 -16.88
CA ARG A 24 13.03 -2.86 -17.36
C ARG A 24 12.10 -3.30 -16.23
N LEU A 25 12.55 -3.30 -14.98
CA LEU A 25 11.76 -3.59 -13.79
C LEU A 25 11.63 -2.33 -12.93
N ALA A 26 10.40 -1.97 -12.54
CA ALA A 26 10.12 -1.06 -11.46
C ALA A 26 9.80 -1.84 -10.18
N LEU A 27 10.23 -1.32 -9.03
CA LEU A 27 9.91 -1.87 -7.71
C LEU A 27 9.21 -0.80 -6.87
N SER A 28 7.96 -1.07 -6.50
CA SER A 28 7.16 -0.25 -5.59
C SER A 28 7.10 -0.92 -4.21
N ILE A 29 7.66 -0.27 -3.21
CA ILE A 29 7.55 -0.70 -1.81
C ILE A 29 6.47 0.15 -1.15
N VAL A 30 5.48 -0.50 -0.58
CA VAL A 30 4.36 0.14 0.10
C VAL A 30 4.40 -0.20 1.58
N VAL A 31 4.26 0.81 2.43
CA VAL A 31 4.07 0.65 3.87
C VAL A 31 2.64 1.05 4.22
N ASN A 32 1.85 0.09 4.68
CA ASN A 32 0.52 0.36 5.20
C ASN A 32 0.65 0.98 6.60
N TYR A 33 0.17 2.23 6.72
CA TYR A 33 0.21 3.04 7.92
C TYR A 33 -1.21 3.21 8.46
N GLU A 34 -1.66 2.23 9.22
CA GLU A 34 -3.07 2.02 9.57
C GLU A 34 -3.35 2.25 11.06
N GLU A 35 -2.36 2.10 11.88
CA GLU A 35 -2.48 2.02 13.33
C GLU A 35 -2.88 3.36 13.96
N GLY A 36 -4.00 3.34 14.68
CA GLY A 36 -4.73 4.51 15.16
C GLY A 36 -5.96 4.86 14.32
N GLY A 37 -6.15 4.17 13.17
CA GLY A 37 -7.34 4.24 12.33
C GLY A 37 -8.23 3.00 12.37
N GLU A 38 -7.75 1.91 12.99
CA GLU A 38 -8.46 0.63 13.13
C GLU A 38 -9.74 0.73 13.97
N HIS A 39 -10.58 -0.32 13.91
CA HIS A 39 -11.68 -0.45 14.85
C HIS A 39 -11.16 -0.52 16.28
N SER A 40 -11.72 0.29 17.15
CA SER A 40 -11.34 0.36 18.56
C SER A 40 -12.56 0.33 19.47
N TYR A 41 -12.44 -0.38 20.59
CA TYR A 41 -13.56 -0.58 21.52
C TYR A 41 -14.16 0.74 22.03
N PRO A 42 -13.40 1.79 22.38
CA PRO A 42 -13.96 3.06 22.83
C PRO A 42 -14.80 3.80 21.78
N ILE A 43 -14.56 3.55 20.49
CA ILE A 43 -15.24 4.25 19.38
C ILE A 43 -16.35 3.36 18.79
N ASP A 44 -16.05 2.09 18.55
CA ASP A 44 -16.89 1.21 17.75
C ASP A 44 -17.60 0.13 18.61
N GLY A 45 -17.25 -0.01 19.89
CA GLY A 45 -17.73 -1.10 20.75
C GLY A 45 -17.19 -2.48 20.36
N ILE A 46 -16.22 -2.52 19.45
CA ILE A 46 -15.50 -3.73 19.02
C ILE A 46 -14.01 -3.43 18.96
N VAL A 47 -13.18 -4.47 18.97
CA VAL A 47 -11.73 -4.36 18.73
C VAL A 47 -11.36 -4.97 17.39
N GLU A 48 -10.37 -4.41 16.74
CA GLU A 48 -9.76 -5.04 15.57
C GLU A 48 -8.94 -6.25 16.03
N SER A 49 -9.17 -7.40 15.39
CA SER A 49 -8.43 -8.63 15.67
C SER A 49 -7.52 -8.96 14.50
N ILE A 50 -6.22 -9.02 14.76
CA ILE A 50 -5.23 -9.42 13.75
C ILE A 50 -4.89 -10.91 13.82
N GLY A 51 -5.51 -11.67 14.73
CA GLY A 51 -5.25 -13.11 14.87
C GLY A 51 -3.83 -13.48 15.34
N GLU A 52 -2.98 -12.50 15.68
CA GLU A 52 -1.60 -12.76 16.10
C GLU A 52 -1.53 -13.46 17.46
N PHE A 53 -2.49 -13.17 18.33
CA PHE A 53 -2.55 -13.68 19.72
C PHE A 53 -3.71 -14.65 19.94
N GLY A 54 -4.28 -15.21 18.87
CA GLY A 54 -5.42 -16.11 18.94
C GLY A 54 -6.77 -15.39 18.90
N PRO A 55 -7.87 -16.12 19.11
CA PRO A 55 -9.19 -15.54 19.05
C PRO A 55 -9.38 -14.54 20.21
N VAL A 56 -9.71 -13.32 19.83
CA VAL A 56 -10.08 -12.24 20.78
C VAL A 56 -11.60 -12.13 20.76
N ASP A 57 -12.22 -11.97 21.92
CA ASP A 57 -13.61 -11.55 22.00
C ASP A 57 -13.68 -10.08 21.55
N ILE A 58 -14.11 -9.88 20.31
CA ILE A 58 -14.19 -8.55 19.70
C ILE A 58 -15.13 -7.57 20.41
N LYS A 59 -16.01 -8.08 21.30
CA LYS A 59 -16.94 -7.28 22.07
C LYS A 59 -16.42 -6.89 23.46
N THR A 60 -15.19 -7.21 23.75
CA THR A 60 -14.51 -6.86 25.00
C THR A 60 -13.26 -6.06 24.69
N ARG A 61 -13.03 -4.96 25.43
CA ARG A 61 -11.82 -4.16 25.25
C ARG A 61 -10.59 -5.01 25.56
N ASP A 62 -9.65 -5.06 24.61
CA ASP A 62 -8.38 -5.77 24.73
C ASP A 62 -7.22 -4.76 24.67
N VAL A 63 -6.74 -4.34 25.83
CA VAL A 63 -5.62 -3.39 25.95
C VAL A 63 -4.30 -4.00 25.48
N GLY A 64 -4.16 -5.32 25.50
CA GLY A 64 -3.01 -6.02 24.95
C GLY A 64 -2.96 -5.86 23.44
N MET A 65 -4.09 -6.06 22.79
CA MET A 65 -4.23 -5.86 21.33
C MET A 65 -4.01 -4.39 20.95
N GLU A 66 -4.63 -3.44 21.66
CA GLU A 66 -4.38 -2.00 21.44
C GLU A 66 -2.88 -1.68 21.50
N SER A 67 -2.13 -2.29 22.44
CA SER A 67 -0.67 -2.08 22.55
C SER A 67 0.13 -2.64 21.38
N VAL A 68 -0.37 -3.63 20.65
CA VAL A 68 0.26 -4.12 19.43
C VAL A 68 0.23 -3.05 18.34
N TYR A 69 -0.89 -2.37 18.18
CA TYR A 69 -1.04 -1.23 17.27
C TYR A 69 -0.17 -0.05 17.71
N GLU A 70 -0.14 0.27 19.00
CA GLU A 70 0.74 1.31 19.52
C GLU A 70 2.22 1.07 19.22
N TYR A 71 2.70 -0.18 19.24
CA TYR A 71 4.09 -0.50 18.91
C TYR A 71 4.47 -0.02 17.52
N ALA A 72 3.57 -0.13 16.57
CA ALA A 72 3.78 0.32 15.19
C ALA A 72 4.09 1.83 15.15
N GLN A 73 3.29 2.62 15.83
CA GLN A 73 3.43 4.07 15.90
C GLN A 73 4.61 4.53 16.76
N ARG A 74 4.90 3.81 17.84
CA ARG A 74 5.94 4.21 18.80
C ARG A 74 7.34 3.81 18.38
N VAL A 75 7.48 2.69 17.67
CA VAL A 75 8.78 2.06 17.39
C VAL A 75 8.97 1.72 15.91
N ALA A 76 8.02 1.01 15.29
CA ALA A 76 8.23 0.43 13.99
C ALA A 76 8.39 1.49 12.89
N ILE A 77 7.60 2.56 12.93
CA ILE A 77 7.70 3.65 11.94
C ILE A 77 9.12 4.22 11.88
N TRP A 78 9.75 4.47 13.01
CA TRP A 78 11.11 5.03 13.06
C TRP A 78 12.13 4.06 12.48
N ARG A 79 11.98 2.76 12.76
CA ARG A 79 12.83 1.71 12.20
C ARG A 79 12.74 1.66 10.68
N PHE A 80 11.55 1.82 10.10
CA PHE A 80 11.36 1.87 8.66
C PHE A 80 11.96 3.14 8.05
N LEU A 81 11.69 4.31 8.62
CA LEU A 81 12.24 5.58 8.13
C LEU A 81 13.77 5.58 8.16
N ASP A 82 14.38 5.08 9.23
CA ASP A 82 15.83 4.92 9.36
C ASP A 82 16.39 3.98 8.27
N LEU A 83 15.70 2.87 7.98
CA LEU A 83 16.09 1.96 6.91
C LEU A 83 16.04 2.64 5.56
N PHE A 84 14.92 3.26 5.22
CA PHE A 84 14.76 3.90 3.90
C PHE A 84 15.74 5.04 3.68
N LYS A 85 16.00 5.83 4.71
CA LYS A 85 17.01 6.89 4.70
C LYS A 85 18.42 6.32 4.49
N ARG A 86 18.78 5.28 5.26
CA ARG A 86 20.10 4.61 5.13
C ARG A 86 20.29 3.99 3.76
N GLU A 87 19.24 3.38 3.20
CA GLU A 87 19.29 2.76 1.87
C GLU A 87 19.08 3.77 0.73
N GLY A 88 18.74 5.02 1.03
CA GLY A 88 18.57 6.09 0.05
C GLY A 88 17.39 5.87 -0.91
N ILE A 89 16.31 5.24 -0.44
CA ILE A 89 15.11 4.95 -1.24
C ILE A 89 13.91 5.76 -0.76
N LYS A 90 12.96 5.99 -1.69
CA LYS A 90 11.65 6.54 -1.39
C LYS A 90 10.60 5.45 -1.57
N VAL A 91 9.58 5.48 -0.73
CA VAL A 91 8.50 4.50 -0.72
C VAL A 91 7.15 5.21 -0.65
N THR A 92 6.08 4.47 -0.89
CA THR A 92 4.71 4.97 -0.71
C THR A 92 4.17 4.49 0.63
N PHE A 93 3.63 5.40 1.42
CA PHE A 93 2.82 5.06 2.58
C PHE A 93 1.34 5.07 2.17
N PHE A 94 0.68 3.92 2.22
CA PHE A 94 -0.77 3.85 2.25
C PHE A 94 -1.21 4.25 3.66
N ALA A 95 -1.62 5.48 3.80
CA ALA A 95 -1.79 6.08 5.11
C ALA A 95 -3.25 6.42 5.41
N VAL A 96 -3.76 5.81 6.47
CA VAL A 96 -5.07 6.14 7.04
C VAL A 96 -4.98 7.53 7.67
N ALA A 97 -5.90 8.42 7.33
CA ALA A 97 -5.85 9.82 7.77
C ALA A 97 -5.85 9.96 9.30
N LYS A 98 -6.63 9.14 10.02
CA LYS A 98 -6.65 9.11 11.48
C LYS A 98 -5.35 8.58 12.08
N ALA A 99 -4.67 7.66 11.41
CA ALA A 99 -3.36 7.18 11.83
C ALA A 99 -2.30 8.30 11.77
N LEU A 100 -2.31 9.10 10.69
CA LEU A 100 -1.44 10.29 10.58
C LEU A 100 -1.74 11.34 11.66
N GLU A 101 -3.03 11.59 11.94
CA GLU A 101 -3.44 12.52 12.99
C GLU A 101 -2.99 12.06 14.38
N SER A 102 -2.95 10.76 14.62
CA SER A 102 -2.56 10.17 15.91
C SER A 102 -1.06 10.36 16.21
N ASN A 103 -0.22 10.50 15.20
CA ASN A 103 1.23 10.71 15.34
C ASN A 103 1.76 11.79 14.39
N PRO A 104 1.55 13.08 14.71
CA PRO A 104 1.99 14.18 13.85
C PRO A 104 3.51 14.22 13.61
N ALA A 105 4.30 13.71 14.56
CA ALA A 105 5.75 13.64 14.42
C ALA A 105 6.17 12.63 13.33
N ALA A 106 5.52 11.45 13.30
CA ALA A 106 5.76 10.47 12.26
C ALA A 106 5.26 10.95 10.89
N ALA A 107 4.05 11.55 10.85
CA ALA A 107 3.52 12.14 9.61
C ALA A 107 4.49 13.19 9.04
N ARG A 108 5.04 14.03 9.88
CA ARG A 108 6.03 15.03 9.47
C ARG A 108 7.32 14.40 8.96
N ALA A 109 7.84 13.39 9.65
CA ALA A 109 9.07 12.70 9.25
C ALA A 109 8.91 11.99 7.89
N ILE A 110 7.75 11.36 7.62
CA ILE A 110 7.44 10.74 6.32
C ILE A 110 7.56 11.78 5.20
N ILE A 111 6.99 12.99 5.41
CA ILE A 111 7.00 14.06 4.41
C ILE A 111 8.41 14.63 4.24
N ASP A 112 9.09 14.94 5.35
CA ASP A 112 10.42 15.57 5.33
C ASP A 112 11.48 14.65 4.72
N ASP A 113 11.34 13.33 4.88
CA ASP A 113 12.17 12.33 4.21
C ASP A 113 11.78 12.12 2.73
N GLY A 114 10.71 12.77 2.24
CA GLY A 114 10.30 12.79 0.84
C GLY A 114 9.60 11.51 0.37
N HIS A 115 8.94 10.78 1.27
CA HIS A 115 8.08 9.66 0.93
C HIS A 115 6.72 10.14 0.43
N GLU A 116 6.03 9.31 -0.34
CA GLU A 116 4.66 9.57 -0.76
C GLU A 116 3.67 9.19 0.33
N ILE A 117 2.63 10.01 0.50
CA ILE A 117 1.41 9.66 1.25
C ILE A 117 0.29 9.45 0.23
N CYS A 118 -0.16 8.21 0.09
CA CYS A 118 -1.33 7.79 -0.64
C CYS A 118 -2.49 7.62 0.35
N ASP A 119 -3.66 8.09 -0.01
CA ASP A 119 -4.86 8.01 0.83
C ASP A 119 -5.30 6.55 1.03
N HIS A 120 -5.40 6.14 2.29
CA HIS A 120 -5.89 4.80 2.68
C HIS A 120 -7.20 4.89 3.48
N GLY A 121 -7.99 5.93 3.19
CA GLY A 121 -9.26 6.21 3.83
C GLY A 121 -9.11 7.03 5.12
N TYR A 122 -10.27 7.54 5.59
CA TYR A 122 -10.33 8.34 6.81
C TYR A 122 -10.03 7.51 8.05
N ARG A 123 -10.67 6.33 8.14
CA ARG A 123 -10.40 5.26 9.09
C ARG A 123 -10.13 3.96 8.33
N TRP A 124 -9.53 2.99 8.99
CA TRP A 124 -9.29 1.66 8.43
C TRP A 124 -10.54 0.79 8.57
N THR A 125 -11.57 1.13 7.78
CA THR A 125 -12.89 0.50 7.79
C THR A 125 -13.31 0.06 6.39
N GLU A 126 -14.29 -0.85 6.31
CA GLU A 126 -14.73 -1.48 5.07
C GLU A 126 -15.67 -0.57 4.29
N LEU A 127 -15.24 -0.04 3.15
CA LEU A 127 -16.03 0.86 2.32
C LEU A 127 -17.24 0.16 1.67
N TYR A 128 -17.11 -1.12 1.31
CA TYR A 128 -18.21 -1.87 0.67
C TYR A 128 -19.48 -1.97 1.51
N ARG A 129 -19.40 -1.66 2.81
CA ARG A 129 -20.58 -1.62 3.72
C ARG A 129 -21.30 -0.28 3.73
N MET A 130 -20.75 0.71 3.06
CA MET A 130 -21.26 2.09 3.05
C MET A 130 -22.19 2.33 1.86
N THR A 131 -23.15 3.26 2.02
CA THR A 131 -23.83 3.80 0.85
C THR A 131 -22.87 4.69 0.06
N TYR A 132 -23.24 5.02 -1.19
CA TYR A 132 -22.46 5.92 -2.04
C TYR A 132 -22.12 7.23 -1.32
N GLU A 133 -23.11 7.86 -0.69
CA GLU A 133 -22.95 9.13 0.01
C GLU A 133 -22.05 9.01 1.26
N GLN A 134 -22.15 7.90 1.97
CA GLN A 134 -21.32 7.63 3.15
C GLN A 134 -19.86 7.44 2.72
N GLU A 135 -19.61 6.62 1.71
CA GLU A 135 -18.27 6.38 1.19
C GLU A 135 -17.63 7.67 0.63
N ARG A 136 -18.41 8.42 -0.16
CA ARG A 136 -17.98 9.72 -0.67
C ARG A 136 -17.57 10.70 0.44
N GLU A 137 -18.36 10.75 1.51
CA GLU A 137 -18.07 11.60 2.67
C GLU A 137 -16.83 11.11 3.44
N GLU A 138 -16.62 9.80 3.59
CA GLU A 138 -15.41 9.25 4.21
C GLU A 138 -14.16 9.59 3.40
N ILE A 139 -14.21 9.46 2.08
CA ILE A 139 -13.09 9.84 1.19
C ILE A 139 -12.84 11.36 1.30
N ARG A 140 -13.91 12.20 1.31
CA ARG A 140 -13.75 13.65 1.49
C ARG A 140 -13.05 13.99 2.80
N LYS A 141 -13.50 13.42 3.92
CA LYS A 141 -12.85 13.62 5.24
C LYS A 141 -11.39 13.21 5.23
N SER A 142 -11.08 12.11 4.55
CA SER A 142 -9.69 11.64 4.42
C SER A 142 -8.84 12.65 3.68
N VAL A 143 -9.25 13.07 2.49
CA VAL A 143 -8.55 14.09 1.69
C VAL A 143 -8.32 15.36 2.47
N ASP A 144 -9.38 15.90 3.12
CA ASP A 144 -9.30 17.15 3.89
C ASP A 144 -8.31 17.02 5.07
N LEU A 145 -8.33 15.88 5.78
CA LEU A 145 -7.45 15.66 6.92
C LEU A 145 -5.99 15.45 6.47
N ILE A 146 -5.75 14.67 5.42
CA ILE A 146 -4.41 14.48 4.85
C ILE A 146 -3.87 15.83 4.37
N GLU A 147 -4.66 16.62 3.63
CA GLU A 147 -4.23 17.96 3.19
C GLU A 147 -3.88 18.87 4.36
N LYS A 148 -4.69 18.87 5.42
CA LYS A 148 -4.43 19.64 6.65
C LYS A 148 -3.11 19.26 7.32
N ILE A 149 -2.78 17.95 7.34
CA ILE A 149 -1.56 17.43 8.01
C ILE A 149 -0.33 17.65 7.14
N THR A 150 -0.45 17.41 5.83
CA THR A 150 0.70 17.33 4.91
C THR A 150 0.92 18.62 4.10
N GLY A 151 -0.10 19.50 4.04
CA GLY A 151 -0.11 20.66 3.16
C GLY A 151 -0.40 20.33 1.69
N LYS A 152 -0.70 19.09 1.36
CA LYS A 152 -0.98 18.63 -0.01
C LYS A 152 -2.11 17.60 -0.01
N LYS A 153 -2.95 17.64 -1.05
CA LYS A 153 -3.93 16.58 -1.30
C LYS A 153 -3.21 15.31 -1.77
N PRO A 154 -3.63 14.13 -1.29
CA PRO A 154 -3.12 12.86 -1.80
C PRO A 154 -3.49 12.72 -3.28
N VAL A 155 -2.61 12.12 -4.08
CA VAL A 155 -2.85 11.91 -5.52
C VAL A 155 -3.17 10.46 -5.85
N GLY A 156 -2.97 9.56 -4.93
CA GLY A 156 -3.30 8.14 -5.04
C GLY A 156 -4.31 7.72 -3.99
N PHE A 157 -5.03 6.65 -4.28
CA PHE A 157 -6.00 6.02 -3.40
C PHE A 157 -5.78 4.51 -3.32
N TYR A 158 -6.01 3.97 -2.14
CA TYR A 158 -6.12 2.55 -1.84
C TYR A 158 -7.06 2.36 -0.66
N ALA A 159 -8.02 1.46 -0.73
CA ALA A 159 -8.93 1.18 0.38
C ALA A 159 -8.57 -0.12 1.09
N ARG A 160 -9.02 -0.28 2.32
CA ARG A 160 -8.99 -1.58 2.99
C ARG A 160 -9.80 -2.60 2.19
N GLU A 161 -11.03 -2.25 1.86
CA GLU A 161 -11.95 -3.05 1.06
C GLU A 161 -12.86 -2.09 0.28
N PRO A 162 -12.58 -1.88 -1.02
CA PRO A 162 -13.34 -0.95 -1.85
C PRO A 162 -14.76 -1.46 -2.11
N SER A 163 -15.66 -0.54 -2.45
CA SER A 163 -16.99 -0.85 -2.95
C SER A 163 -17.03 -0.88 -4.49
N GLU A 164 -18.14 -1.28 -5.04
CA GLU A 164 -18.39 -1.14 -6.49
C GLU A 164 -18.47 0.33 -6.95
N ASN A 165 -18.61 1.28 -6.03
CA ASN A 165 -18.75 2.70 -6.29
C ASN A 165 -17.42 3.46 -6.19
N THR A 166 -16.40 2.90 -5.54
CA THR A 166 -15.15 3.59 -5.20
C THR A 166 -14.55 4.31 -6.40
N LEU A 167 -14.36 3.62 -7.53
CA LEU A 167 -13.77 4.22 -8.73
C LEU A 167 -14.63 5.33 -9.36
N ASP A 168 -15.95 5.27 -9.23
CA ASP A 168 -16.85 6.32 -9.70
C ASP A 168 -16.76 7.54 -8.77
N ILE A 169 -16.70 7.31 -7.45
CA ILE A 169 -16.55 8.38 -6.45
C ILE A 169 -15.21 9.09 -6.60
N LEU A 170 -14.11 8.35 -6.81
CA LEU A 170 -12.78 8.97 -6.98
C LEU A 170 -12.73 9.95 -8.16
N GLN A 171 -13.53 9.74 -9.21
CA GLN A 171 -13.63 10.67 -10.34
C GLN A 171 -14.22 12.04 -9.97
N GLU A 172 -14.99 12.13 -8.89
CA GLU A 172 -15.50 13.41 -8.39
C GLU A 172 -14.39 14.26 -7.75
N PHE A 173 -13.30 13.62 -7.32
CA PHE A 173 -12.15 14.25 -6.69
C PHE A 173 -11.04 14.48 -7.72
N LYS A 174 -10.78 15.74 -8.06
CA LYS A 174 -9.80 16.11 -9.11
C LYS A 174 -8.34 15.87 -8.73
N ASN A 175 -8.06 15.52 -7.48
CA ASN A 175 -6.71 15.27 -6.99
C ASN A 175 -6.22 13.86 -7.26
N PHE A 176 -7.09 12.85 -7.34
CA PHE A 176 -6.67 11.48 -7.57
C PHE A 176 -6.28 11.25 -9.03
N ILE A 177 -5.05 10.81 -9.24
CA ILE A 177 -4.51 10.46 -10.55
C ILE A 177 -4.37 8.95 -10.74
N TYR A 178 -4.38 8.18 -9.64
CA TYR A 178 -4.35 6.72 -9.68
C TYR A 178 -5.11 6.10 -8.51
N ASP A 179 -5.53 4.85 -8.72
CA ASP A 179 -6.08 3.94 -7.74
C ASP A 179 -5.25 2.66 -7.66
N SER A 180 -5.22 2.01 -6.50
CA SER A 180 -4.43 0.79 -6.26
C SER A 180 -5.25 -0.42 -5.82
N ASP A 181 -6.59 -0.34 -5.87
CA ASP A 181 -7.51 -1.39 -5.43
C ASP A 181 -7.69 -2.53 -6.45
N ALA A 182 -6.60 -2.92 -7.09
CA ALA A 182 -6.59 -4.03 -8.03
C ALA A 182 -5.35 -4.91 -7.84
N TYR A 183 -5.49 -6.22 -8.11
CA TYR A 183 -4.46 -7.24 -7.89
C TYR A 183 -4.29 -8.13 -9.12
N ASN A 184 -4.51 -7.60 -10.32
CA ASN A 184 -4.82 -8.37 -11.51
C ASN A 184 -3.86 -8.17 -12.67
N ASP A 185 -2.77 -7.41 -12.51
CA ASP A 185 -1.76 -7.20 -13.55
C ASP A 185 -0.38 -6.85 -12.96
N ASP A 186 0.67 -7.05 -13.75
CA ASP A 186 2.06 -6.67 -13.45
C ASP A 186 2.44 -5.31 -14.06
N LEU A 187 1.49 -4.59 -14.63
CA LEU A 187 1.67 -3.26 -15.20
C LEU A 187 0.46 -2.37 -14.90
N PRO A 188 0.64 -1.05 -14.82
CA PRO A 188 -0.48 -0.12 -14.73
C PRO A 188 -1.36 -0.19 -15.98
N TYR A 189 -2.64 0.10 -15.83
CA TYR A 189 -3.60 0.20 -16.92
C TYR A 189 -4.70 1.23 -16.61
N TYR A 190 -5.40 1.70 -17.61
CA TYR A 190 -6.54 2.60 -17.41
C TYR A 190 -7.84 1.81 -17.25
N TYR A 191 -8.61 2.14 -16.22
CA TYR A 191 -9.95 1.57 -16.06
C TYR A 191 -10.90 2.15 -17.12
N LYS A 192 -11.41 1.30 -18.00
CA LYS A 192 -12.14 1.71 -19.22
C LYS A 192 -13.36 2.59 -18.97
N LYS A 193 -14.02 2.47 -17.83
CA LYS A 193 -15.25 3.23 -17.53
C LYS A 193 -14.96 4.67 -17.15
N THR A 194 -13.92 4.91 -16.36
CA THR A 194 -13.65 6.22 -15.77
C THR A 194 -12.38 6.87 -16.29
N GLY A 195 -11.48 6.10 -16.91
CA GLY A 195 -10.18 6.59 -17.34
C GLY A 195 -9.18 6.82 -16.19
N ILE A 196 -9.51 6.44 -14.94
CA ILE A 196 -8.55 6.50 -13.86
C ILE A 196 -7.44 5.49 -14.08
N LEU A 197 -6.20 5.86 -13.78
CA LEU A 197 -5.09 4.94 -13.85
C LEU A 197 -5.16 3.95 -12.68
N ILE A 198 -5.12 2.67 -12.98
CA ILE A 198 -4.95 1.61 -11.99
C ILE A 198 -3.47 1.24 -11.94
N ILE A 199 -2.89 1.33 -10.77
CA ILE A 199 -1.58 0.74 -10.49
C ILE A 199 -1.84 -0.46 -9.60
N PRO A 200 -1.78 -1.69 -10.12
CA PRO A 200 -2.08 -2.87 -9.32
C PRO A 200 -1.21 -2.96 -8.07
N TYR A 201 -1.78 -3.51 -7.01
CA TYR A 201 -1.07 -3.82 -5.77
C TYR A 201 -0.88 -5.34 -5.66
N THR A 202 -0.46 -5.84 -4.50
CA THR A 202 -0.24 -7.28 -4.32
C THR A 202 -0.75 -7.78 -2.98
N PRO A 203 -1.54 -8.85 -2.96
CA PRO A 203 -1.77 -9.64 -1.76
C PRO A 203 -0.68 -10.69 -1.54
N ASP A 204 0.17 -10.92 -2.55
CA ASP A 204 1.09 -12.04 -2.66
C ASP A 204 2.45 -11.73 -2.02
N ALA A 205 3.23 -10.79 -2.57
CA ALA A 205 4.47 -10.29 -1.97
C ALA A 205 4.17 -9.31 -0.82
N ASN A 206 3.45 -9.80 0.19
CA ASN A 206 2.86 -9.01 1.27
C ASN A 206 3.09 -9.67 2.62
N ASP A 207 3.54 -8.93 3.60
CA ASP A 207 3.84 -9.44 4.93
C ASP A 207 2.60 -9.88 5.72
N PHE A 208 1.39 -9.58 5.22
CA PHE A 208 0.16 -10.10 5.79
C PHE A 208 0.11 -11.63 5.84
N HIS A 209 0.89 -12.30 4.99
CA HIS A 209 1.08 -13.76 5.04
C HIS A 209 1.63 -14.28 6.37
N TYR A 210 2.25 -13.45 7.21
CA TYR A 210 2.60 -13.85 8.57
C TYR A 210 1.37 -14.13 9.45
N LEU A 211 0.23 -13.53 9.11
CA LEU A 211 -1.00 -13.59 9.90
C LEU A 211 -2.03 -14.61 9.39
N TYR A 212 -1.86 -15.13 8.17
CA TYR A 212 -2.81 -16.08 7.61
C TYR A 212 -2.87 -17.37 8.43
N PRO A 213 -4.07 -17.94 8.64
CA PRO A 213 -4.22 -19.18 9.39
C PRO A 213 -3.53 -20.39 8.73
N MET A 214 -3.45 -20.36 7.40
CA MET A 214 -2.81 -21.39 6.56
C MET A 214 -1.82 -20.74 5.59
N HIS A 215 -0.77 -21.47 5.20
CA HIS A 215 0.23 -21.00 4.24
C HIS A 215 0.94 -19.70 4.64
N ARG A 216 1.18 -19.53 5.94
CA ARG A 216 1.84 -18.34 6.49
C ARG A 216 3.36 -18.44 6.43
N PHE A 217 4.01 -17.30 6.37
CA PHE A 217 5.43 -17.21 6.66
C PHE A 217 5.69 -17.50 8.13
N SER A 218 6.62 -18.39 8.43
CA SER A 218 6.94 -18.81 9.80
C SER A 218 8.08 -17.98 10.39
N ASN A 219 8.98 -17.50 9.55
CA ASN A 219 10.16 -16.72 9.96
C ASN A 219 10.57 -15.73 8.86
N SER A 220 11.55 -14.88 9.18
CA SER A 220 12.01 -13.85 8.25
C SER A 220 12.62 -14.41 6.95
N ASN A 221 13.20 -15.61 6.99
CA ASN A 221 13.80 -16.22 5.81
C ASN A 221 12.73 -16.65 4.78
N ASP A 222 11.57 -17.12 5.25
CA ASP A 222 10.46 -17.48 4.35
C ASP A 222 10.02 -16.25 3.54
N PHE A 223 9.79 -15.12 4.20
CA PHE A 223 9.39 -13.89 3.52
C PHE A 223 10.48 -13.34 2.61
N TYR A 224 11.73 -13.30 3.08
CA TYR A 224 12.85 -12.88 2.24
C TYR A 224 12.97 -13.74 0.98
N THR A 225 12.92 -15.06 1.12
CA THR A 225 13.02 -16.00 -0.01
C THR A 225 11.88 -15.78 -1.00
N TYR A 226 10.67 -15.62 -0.50
CA TYR A 226 9.50 -15.34 -1.33
C TYR A 226 9.64 -14.05 -2.14
N LEU A 227 10.06 -12.96 -1.48
CA LEU A 227 10.30 -11.67 -2.14
C LEU A 227 11.41 -11.77 -3.19
N ARG A 228 12.50 -12.45 -2.86
CA ARG A 228 13.62 -12.67 -3.80
C ARG A 228 13.18 -13.47 -5.02
N ASP A 229 12.52 -14.59 -4.81
CA ASP A 229 12.08 -15.46 -5.91
C ASP A 229 11.05 -14.76 -6.81
N THR A 230 10.13 -13.97 -6.23
CA THR A 230 9.21 -13.10 -6.97
C THR A 230 9.99 -12.08 -7.81
N PHE A 231 10.98 -11.42 -7.20
CA PHE A 231 11.83 -10.46 -7.88
C PHE A 231 12.59 -11.11 -9.05
N ASP A 232 13.19 -12.27 -8.84
CA ASP A 232 13.99 -12.97 -9.85
C ASP A 232 13.15 -13.37 -11.07
N VAL A 233 11.92 -13.85 -10.84
CA VAL A 233 10.98 -14.17 -11.93
C VAL A 233 10.64 -12.91 -12.74
N LEU A 234 10.18 -11.84 -12.08
CA LEU A 234 9.81 -10.60 -12.75
C LEU A 234 11.00 -9.91 -13.41
N TYR A 235 12.19 -9.96 -12.79
CA TYR A 235 13.40 -9.41 -13.36
C TYR A 235 13.81 -10.13 -14.66
N ASN A 236 13.74 -11.45 -14.67
CA ASN A 236 14.03 -12.25 -15.86
C ASN A 236 12.97 -12.03 -16.96
N GLU A 237 11.69 -11.98 -16.60
CA GLU A 237 10.63 -11.67 -17.57
C GLU A 237 10.75 -10.26 -18.14
N SER A 238 11.23 -9.30 -17.33
CA SER A 238 11.39 -7.90 -17.72
C SER A 238 12.39 -7.70 -18.87
N ILE A 239 13.27 -8.66 -19.13
CA ILE A 239 14.17 -8.65 -20.30
C ILE A 239 13.37 -8.56 -21.60
N LYS A 240 12.19 -9.21 -21.64
CA LYS A 240 11.32 -9.23 -22.82
C LYS A 240 10.26 -8.12 -22.75
N THR A 241 9.60 -7.97 -21.61
CA THR A 241 8.51 -7.01 -21.40
C THR A 241 8.66 -6.33 -20.05
N PRO A 242 8.58 -4.99 -19.97
CA PRO A 242 8.72 -4.29 -18.69
C PRO A 242 7.75 -4.82 -17.64
N LYS A 243 8.16 -4.77 -16.37
CA LYS A 243 7.39 -5.27 -15.24
C LYS A 243 7.35 -4.24 -14.11
N LEU A 244 6.35 -4.38 -13.25
CA LEU A 244 6.23 -3.69 -11.98
C LEU A 244 6.07 -4.73 -10.87
N MET A 245 7.05 -4.78 -9.97
CA MET A 245 6.92 -5.55 -8.72
C MET A 245 6.39 -4.66 -7.61
N ASN A 246 5.45 -5.17 -6.84
CA ASN A 246 4.93 -4.53 -5.65
C ASN A 246 5.31 -5.34 -4.41
N VAL A 247 5.58 -4.64 -3.30
CA VAL A 247 5.81 -5.24 -1.98
C VAL A 247 4.94 -4.54 -0.97
N GLY A 248 4.14 -5.31 -0.22
CA GLY A 248 3.28 -4.81 0.83
C GLY A 248 3.86 -5.07 2.21
N LEU A 249 3.99 -4.02 3.02
CA LEU A 249 4.51 -4.07 4.37
C LEU A 249 3.53 -3.39 5.34
N HIS A 250 3.42 -3.91 6.57
CA HIS A 250 2.64 -3.32 7.64
C HIS A 250 3.53 -3.04 8.85
N LEU A 251 3.40 -1.86 9.44
CA LEU A 251 4.26 -1.46 10.57
C LEU A 251 4.18 -2.46 11.73
N ARG A 252 2.97 -2.89 12.10
CA ARG A 252 2.74 -3.86 13.18
C ARG A 252 3.27 -5.25 12.89
N ILE A 253 3.45 -5.61 11.61
CA ILE A 253 3.89 -6.94 11.16
C ILE A 253 5.40 -6.94 10.95
N SER A 254 5.88 -6.42 9.83
CA SER A 254 7.30 -6.41 9.49
C SER A 254 8.13 -5.41 10.29
N GLY A 255 7.49 -4.49 11.03
CA GLY A 255 8.20 -3.60 11.96
C GLY A 255 8.73 -4.28 13.21
N ARG A 256 8.35 -5.53 13.49
CA ARG A 256 8.93 -6.33 14.58
C ARG A 256 10.36 -6.77 14.23
N PRO A 257 11.34 -6.69 15.15
CA PRO A 257 12.76 -6.87 14.81
C PRO A 257 13.08 -8.15 14.04
N GLY A 258 12.51 -9.28 14.47
CA GLY A 258 12.76 -10.58 13.84
C GLY A 258 12.22 -10.68 12.42
N ARG A 259 11.12 -9.98 12.08
CA ARG A 259 10.54 -9.95 10.73
C ARG A 259 11.18 -8.86 9.87
N PHE A 260 11.61 -7.76 10.46
CA PHE A 260 12.23 -6.63 9.79
C PHE A 260 13.49 -6.99 9.00
N VAL A 261 14.23 -7.99 9.46
CA VAL A 261 15.43 -8.50 8.78
C VAL A 261 15.14 -8.93 7.32
N ALA A 262 13.96 -9.48 7.05
CA ALA A 262 13.58 -9.86 5.69
C ALA A 262 13.50 -8.65 4.77
N VAL A 263 12.90 -7.55 5.24
CA VAL A 263 12.74 -6.30 4.48
C VAL A 263 14.10 -5.68 4.17
N GLU A 264 14.97 -5.59 5.18
CA GLU A 264 16.32 -5.04 5.01
C GLU A 264 17.15 -5.86 4.01
N ARG A 265 17.13 -7.18 4.13
CA ARG A 265 17.83 -8.09 3.20
C ARG A 265 17.30 -7.95 1.78
N PHE A 266 15.98 -7.87 1.61
CA PHE A 266 15.36 -7.75 0.29
C PHE A 266 15.68 -6.42 -0.39
N ILE A 267 15.60 -5.29 0.33
CA ILE A 267 15.95 -3.99 -0.24
C ILE A 267 17.41 -3.98 -0.73
N ARG A 268 18.32 -4.52 0.05
CA ARG A 268 19.73 -4.63 -0.36
C ARG A 268 19.89 -5.51 -1.58
N TYR A 269 19.24 -6.67 -1.59
CA TYR A 269 19.24 -7.57 -2.74
C TYR A 269 18.73 -6.88 -4.02
N ALA A 270 17.59 -6.20 -3.95
CA ALA A 270 17.03 -5.50 -5.10
C ALA A 270 17.97 -4.40 -5.63
N LYS A 271 18.67 -3.70 -4.75
CA LYS A 271 19.64 -2.64 -5.12
C LYS A 271 20.91 -3.14 -5.81
N GLU A 272 21.22 -4.43 -5.72
CA GLU A 272 22.32 -5.05 -6.48
C GLU A 272 21.96 -5.26 -7.96
N HIS A 273 20.69 -5.03 -8.34
CA HIS A 273 20.16 -5.24 -9.67
C HIS A 273 19.78 -3.92 -10.35
N ASP A 274 19.62 -4.00 -11.67
CA ASP A 274 19.23 -2.86 -12.51
C ASP A 274 17.73 -2.60 -12.45
N VAL A 275 17.25 -2.06 -11.32
CA VAL A 275 15.83 -1.82 -11.00
C VAL A 275 15.56 -0.34 -10.72
N TRP A 276 14.38 0.15 -11.04
CA TRP A 276 13.89 1.47 -10.64
C TRP A 276 13.01 1.34 -9.40
N ILE A 277 13.55 1.69 -8.23
CA ILE A 277 12.78 1.75 -6.98
C ILE A 277 12.08 3.10 -6.95
N ALA A 278 10.75 3.10 -6.89
CA ALA A 278 9.95 4.30 -7.07
C ALA A 278 8.71 4.32 -6.18
N THR A 279 8.24 5.53 -5.87
CA THR A 279 6.91 5.74 -5.30
C THR A 279 5.84 5.46 -6.34
N ARG A 280 4.61 5.21 -5.90
CA ARG A 280 3.48 4.99 -6.81
C ARG A 280 3.10 6.27 -7.54
N GLU A 281 3.26 7.43 -6.93
CA GLU A 281 3.10 8.72 -7.61
C GLU A 281 4.09 8.87 -8.77
N GLU A 282 5.35 8.50 -8.59
CA GLU A 282 6.35 8.55 -9.67
C GLU A 282 5.97 7.59 -10.80
N ILE A 283 5.52 6.38 -10.48
CA ILE A 283 5.03 5.40 -11.45
C ILE A 283 3.79 5.96 -12.20
N ALA A 284 2.82 6.54 -11.48
CA ALA A 284 1.64 7.14 -12.06
C ALA A 284 1.98 8.26 -13.04
N ARG A 285 2.83 9.20 -12.62
CA ARG A 285 3.24 10.34 -13.45
C ARG A 285 4.02 9.89 -14.69
N PHE A 286 4.89 8.90 -14.55
CA PHE A 286 5.56 8.29 -15.69
C PHE A 286 4.56 7.68 -16.66
N TRP A 287 3.60 6.91 -16.16
CA TRP A 287 2.61 6.23 -17.01
C TRP A 287 1.73 7.21 -17.76
N ILE A 288 1.13 8.18 -17.06
CA ILE A 288 0.27 9.22 -17.64
C ILE A 288 1.01 10.04 -18.72
N LYS A 289 2.30 10.31 -18.52
CA LYS A 289 3.10 11.05 -19.50
C LYS A 289 3.34 10.25 -20.79
N ASN A 290 3.53 8.95 -20.69
CA ASN A 290 3.98 8.11 -21.81
C ASN A 290 2.84 7.32 -22.48
N PHE A 291 1.76 7.05 -21.77
CA PHE A 291 0.63 6.26 -22.26
C PHE A 291 -0.66 7.05 -22.07
N LYS A 292 -1.39 7.22 -23.15
CA LYS A 292 -2.69 7.91 -23.11
C LYS A 292 -3.81 6.90 -22.89
N TYR A 293 -4.84 7.35 -22.18
CA TYR A 293 -6.12 6.65 -22.09
C TYR A 293 -6.83 6.68 -23.44
#